data_0761a6843c13fcb8e5c64447dae0290e
#
_entry.id   0761a6843c13fcb8e5c64447dae0290e
#
_cell.length_a   1.000
_cell.length_b   1.000
_cell.length_c   1.000
_cell.angle_alpha   90.00
_cell.angle_beta   90.00
_cell.angle_gamma   90.00
#
_symmetry.space_group_name_H-M   'P 1'
#
loop_
_entity.id
_entity.type
_entity.pdbx_description
1 polymer ?
#
loop_
_entity_poly.entity_id
_entity_poly.type
_entity_poly.pdbx_seq_one_letter_code
_entity_poly.pdbx_strand_id
1 'polypeptide(L)'
;MNLYAHALRWLLATGCLWVLVSAAAGAPAHPGAVVAVRAWTPPVGRDDLDSARAALQPDAHVALPPGDRPEFRAEARQPIWYALDLEPGPEGLPRVLELTHPSLRAADLYLPGKDGPPVVLRGGRDIPMAQRSGARFPATFALPPDTPPGTAYLRLKSTVPTRGLFLLQPRDDWKSQSRWQFWTMTGCFAVVVCAVAYALTRAWRLRSRAYGLYALLGLCIGMAGMFISGYGESWIWPALADWRGPISSGLACLSAGLALLLAECAFALEVRAPRFSRLLRFMGVLCPLAGVLGLAFSLSVYQSLSHVIATVATVLSLSSFWFAWHTENRAAGWLLAGFVPVSLGVSITTLGVAGIIPFEPWVLMAMPLGSVLEVPFNLYGLHRLEQRRALVLQSKAEVARVSGPAGENRQDMLRRLSGSLKGERAVAGTGLLMLLRFPGLAPGSPRLRMLDLVSVEHFLHAMMVAAVRPGHHVGRRSFHEIVLSNPLHTSDAALRSLLTALFAQALRCDRFGIEPRDAVLRIAYGRLDTAQMSIEGALDRLVDALDDAARSGARRIEVDLNAPGGALR
;
A
#
# COMPACT_ATOMS: atom_id res chain seq x y z
N MET A 1 20.35 15.99 -5.17
CA MET A 1 19.79 14.93 -4.29
C MET A 1 19.22 15.48 -2.99
N ASN A 2 19.75 16.57 -2.42
CA ASN A 2 19.29 17.13 -1.14
C ASN A 2 17.93 17.86 -1.20
N LEU A 3 17.55 18.52 -2.30
CA LEU A 3 16.30 19.27 -2.42
C LEU A 3 15.05 18.38 -2.28
N TYR A 4 15.10 17.16 -2.86
CA TYR A 4 13.97 16.21 -2.77
C TYR A 4 13.79 15.64 -1.36
N ALA A 5 14.89 15.38 -0.64
CA ALA A 5 14.82 14.92 0.74
C ALA A 5 14.29 16.02 1.68
N HIS A 6 14.63 17.29 1.40
CA HIS A 6 14.08 18.44 2.14
C HIS A 6 12.60 18.65 1.83
N ALA A 7 12.20 18.65 0.56
CA ALA A 7 10.78 18.79 0.18
C ALA A 7 9.92 17.66 0.79
N LEU A 8 10.40 16.42 0.80
CA LEU A 8 9.70 15.29 1.42
C LEU A 8 9.60 15.44 2.94
N ARG A 9 10.65 15.92 3.61
CA ARG A 9 10.62 16.20 5.07
C ARG A 9 9.63 17.32 5.42
N TRP A 10 9.56 18.37 4.60
CA TRP A 10 8.60 19.46 4.78
C TRP A 10 7.16 19.01 4.53
N LEU A 11 6.90 18.20 3.50
CA LEU A 11 5.60 17.58 3.26
C LEU A 11 5.18 16.66 4.40
N LEU A 12 6.12 15.89 4.96
CA LEU A 12 5.92 15.06 6.14
C LEU A 12 5.57 15.89 7.37
N ALA A 13 6.39 16.89 7.68
CA ALA A 13 6.22 17.72 8.87
C ALA A 13 4.94 18.54 8.80
N THR A 14 4.62 19.15 7.65
CA THR A 14 3.40 19.92 7.45
C THR A 14 2.16 19.02 7.42
N GLY A 15 2.20 17.85 6.79
CA GLY A 15 1.10 16.90 6.78
C GLY A 15 0.82 16.35 8.17
N CYS A 16 1.83 15.93 8.93
CA CYS A 16 1.66 15.47 10.31
C CYS A 16 1.18 16.58 11.24
N LEU A 17 1.73 17.80 11.12
CA LEU A 17 1.29 18.94 11.90
C LEU A 17 -0.18 19.29 11.59
N TRP A 18 -0.55 19.24 10.31
CA TRP A 18 -1.92 19.52 9.88
C TRP A 18 -2.90 18.46 10.39
N VAL A 19 -2.53 17.17 10.38
CA VAL A 19 -3.31 16.06 10.97
C VAL A 19 -3.47 16.24 12.48
N LEU A 20 -2.41 16.61 13.20
CA LEU A 20 -2.46 16.84 14.66
C LEU A 20 -3.32 18.05 15.02
N VAL A 21 -3.17 19.16 14.31
CA VAL A 21 -4.01 20.36 14.46
C VAL A 21 -5.46 20.03 14.13
N SER A 22 -5.66 19.20 13.09
CA SER A 22 -6.97 18.75 12.66
C SER A 22 -7.65 17.87 13.70
N ALA A 23 -6.96 16.93 14.30
CA ALA A 23 -7.49 16.09 15.36
C ALA A 23 -7.82 16.87 16.65
N ALA A 24 -7.01 17.87 17.00
CA ALA A 24 -7.21 18.69 18.18
C ALA A 24 -8.37 19.69 18.06
N ALA A 25 -8.62 20.23 16.86
CA ALA A 25 -9.69 21.20 16.64
C ALA A 25 -11.08 20.58 16.45
N GLY A 26 -11.16 19.26 16.23
CA GLY A 26 -12.40 18.54 15.89
C GLY A 26 -13.25 18.08 17.08
N ALA A 27 -12.89 18.41 18.31
CA ALA A 27 -13.75 18.11 19.46
C ALA A 27 -15.00 19.00 19.40
N PRO A 28 -16.23 18.44 19.25
CA PRO A 28 -17.43 19.25 19.22
C PRO A 28 -17.63 19.95 20.54
N ALA A 29 -17.73 21.27 20.50
CA ALA A 29 -18.29 22.03 21.61
C ALA A 29 -19.72 21.52 21.83
N HIS A 30 -20.02 21.15 23.07
CA HIS A 30 -21.26 20.66 23.62
C HIS A 30 -22.42 20.37 22.64
N PRO A 31 -22.82 19.10 22.44
CA PRO A 31 -24.03 18.79 21.68
C PRO A 31 -25.23 19.38 22.43
N GLY A 32 -26.03 20.21 21.75
CA GLY A 32 -27.33 20.64 22.26
C GLY A 32 -28.20 19.38 22.50
N ALA A 33 -28.93 19.35 23.59
CA ALA A 33 -29.57 18.11 24.00
C ALA A 33 -30.83 17.81 23.17
N VAL A 34 -30.83 16.64 22.55
CA VAL A 34 -32.08 15.89 22.30
C VAL A 34 -32.38 15.18 23.63
N VAL A 35 -33.47 15.57 24.30
CA VAL A 35 -33.75 15.16 25.68
C VAL A 35 -34.25 13.74 25.77
N ALA A 36 -34.98 13.26 24.79
CA ALA A 36 -35.49 11.89 24.73
C ALA A 36 -35.64 11.41 23.29
N VAL A 37 -35.38 10.12 23.09
CA VAL A 37 -35.55 9.45 21.79
C VAL A 37 -36.35 8.18 22.00
N ARG A 38 -37.47 8.07 21.30
CA ARG A 38 -38.29 6.85 21.27
C ARG A 38 -38.31 6.31 19.85
N ALA A 39 -38.26 4.99 19.69
CA ALA A 39 -38.20 4.34 18.40
C ALA A 39 -39.36 3.35 18.21
N TRP A 40 -39.89 3.28 16.98
CA TRP A 40 -40.93 2.35 16.60
C TRP A 40 -40.70 1.86 15.18
N THR A 41 -40.78 0.54 15.02
CA THR A 41 -40.75 -0.12 13.71
C THR A 41 -42.17 -0.46 13.30
N PRO A 42 -42.73 0.17 12.24
CA PRO A 42 -44.11 -0.07 11.83
C PRO A 42 -44.31 -1.48 11.29
N PRO A 43 -45.42 -2.14 11.63
CA PRO A 43 -45.83 -3.34 10.92
C PRO A 43 -46.16 -3.00 9.45
N VAL A 44 -46.14 -4.03 8.60
CA VAL A 44 -46.41 -3.87 7.16
C VAL A 44 -47.78 -3.20 6.95
N GLY A 45 -47.78 -2.11 6.20
CA GLY A 45 -48.99 -1.35 5.85
C GLY A 45 -49.38 -0.21 6.81
N ARG A 46 -48.59 0.05 7.87
CA ARG A 46 -48.84 1.15 8.83
C ARG A 46 -47.70 2.16 8.88
N ASP A 47 -47.09 2.45 7.73
CA ASP A 47 -45.95 3.39 7.63
C ASP A 47 -46.47 4.84 7.38
N ASP A 48 -47.28 5.35 8.32
CA ASP A 48 -47.85 6.70 8.30
C ASP A 48 -47.59 7.44 9.63
N LEU A 49 -47.77 8.77 9.62
CA LEU A 49 -47.49 9.63 10.75
C LEU A 49 -48.45 9.41 11.92
N ASP A 50 -49.73 9.14 11.64
CA ASP A 50 -50.76 9.01 12.67
C ASP A 50 -50.57 7.69 13.44
N SER A 51 -50.24 6.62 12.74
CA SER A 51 -49.81 5.36 13.34
C SER A 51 -48.55 5.53 14.22
N ALA A 52 -47.56 6.29 13.74
CA ALA A 52 -46.34 6.59 14.50
C ALA A 52 -46.63 7.42 15.76
N ARG A 53 -47.52 8.43 15.67
CA ARG A 53 -47.94 9.23 16.82
C ARG A 53 -48.66 8.38 17.87
N ALA A 54 -49.55 7.48 17.44
CA ALA A 54 -50.26 6.58 18.34
C ALA A 54 -49.31 5.61 19.06
N ALA A 55 -48.30 5.09 18.34
CA ALA A 55 -47.35 4.12 18.88
C ALA A 55 -46.26 4.73 19.80
N LEU A 56 -45.90 6.00 19.59
CA LEU A 56 -44.81 6.69 20.26
C LEU A 56 -45.30 7.72 21.30
N GLN A 57 -46.42 7.41 22.00
CA GLN A 57 -46.99 8.28 23.04
C GLN A 57 -46.05 8.52 24.22
N PRO A 58 -46.18 9.66 24.99
CA PRO A 58 -45.23 10.11 26.02
C PRO A 58 -45.03 9.16 27.18
N ASP A 59 -45.97 8.25 27.45
CA ASP A 59 -46.00 7.40 28.67
C ASP A 59 -44.89 6.33 28.69
N ALA A 60 -44.14 6.15 27.60
CA ALA A 60 -43.04 5.20 27.47
C ALA A 60 -41.66 5.91 27.47
N HIS A 61 -41.43 6.86 28.39
CA HIS A 61 -40.20 7.61 28.46
C HIS A 61 -39.00 6.74 28.82
N VAL A 62 -38.13 6.48 27.85
CA VAL A 62 -36.71 6.17 28.11
C VAL A 62 -35.98 7.49 28.00
N ALA A 63 -35.91 8.23 29.11
CA ALA A 63 -35.01 9.38 29.21
C ALA A 63 -33.58 8.86 29.00
N LEU A 64 -32.82 9.50 28.11
CA LEU A 64 -31.41 9.20 27.97
C LEU A 64 -30.68 9.58 29.27
N PRO A 65 -29.79 8.72 29.80
CA PRO A 65 -28.97 9.09 30.93
C PRO A 65 -28.19 10.37 30.63
N PRO A 66 -27.97 11.24 31.61
CA PRO A 66 -27.15 12.44 31.41
C PRO A 66 -25.77 12.07 30.93
N GLY A 67 -25.39 12.55 29.75
CA GLY A 67 -24.11 12.27 29.09
C GLY A 67 -24.15 11.24 27.96
N ASP A 68 -25.23 10.47 27.79
CA ASP A 68 -25.39 9.58 26.64
C ASP A 68 -25.79 10.37 25.40
N ARG A 69 -25.08 10.11 24.30
CA ARG A 69 -25.40 10.71 23.00
C ARG A 69 -26.57 9.95 22.37
N PRO A 70 -27.62 10.63 21.88
CA PRO A 70 -28.75 9.97 21.27
C PRO A 70 -28.33 9.29 19.97
N GLU A 71 -28.36 7.96 19.96
CA GLU A 71 -28.08 7.13 18.80
C GLU A 71 -29.38 6.76 18.07
N PHE A 72 -29.29 6.68 16.74
CA PHE A 72 -30.31 6.02 15.93
C PHE A 72 -29.78 4.75 15.28
N ARG A 73 -30.69 3.81 15.04
CA ARG A 73 -30.46 2.59 14.27
C ARG A 73 -31.51 2.54 13.18
N ALA A 74 -31.11 2.20 11.97
CA ALA A 74 -32.05 1.91 10.89
C ALA A 74 -31.74 0.53 10.33
N GLU A 75 -32.76 -0.31 10.26
CA GLU A 75 -32.67 -1.65 9.69
C GLU A 75 -32.72 -1.58 8.17
N ALA A 76 -32.16 -2.60 7.52
CA ALA A 76 -32.19 -2.68 6.07
C ALA A 76 -33.63 -2.86 5.56
N ARG A 77 -34.08 -1.97 4.66
CA ARG A 77 -35.34 -2.03 3.95
C ARG A 77 -36.61 -1.82 4.77
N GLN A 78 -36.50 -1.67 6.10
CA GLN A 78 -37.67 -1.35 6.93
C GLN A 78 -37.61 0.12 7.37
N PRO A 79 -38.73 0.86 7.28
CA PRO A 79 -38.79 2.20 7.85
C PRO A 79 -38.78 2.10 9.36
N ILE A 80 -38.10 3.05 10.02
CA ILE A 80 -38.12 3.22 11.47
C ILE A 80 -38.55 4.64 11.77
N TRP A 81 -39.47 4.79 12.71
CA TRP A 81 -39.89 6.08 13.21
C TRP A 81 -39.25 6.39 14.55
N TYR A 82 -38.87 7.63 14.72
CA TYR A 82 -38.33 8.18 15.95
C TYR A 82 -39.18 9.37 16.40
N ALA A 83 -39.50 9.42 17.69
CA ALA A 83 -40.02 10.61 18.32
C ALA A 83 -38.86 11.29 19.07
N LEU A 84 -38.59 12.53 18.71
CA LEU A 84 -37.50 13.36 19.25
C LEU A 84 -38.12 14.49 20.05
N ASP A 85 -37.92 14.49 21.36
CA ASP A 85 -38.35 15.60 22.20
C ASP A 85 -37.28 16.70 22.14
N LEU A 86 -37.64 17.79 21.46
CA LEU A 86 -36.75 18.90 21.22
C LEU A 86 -36.86 19.89 22.39
N GLU A 87 -35.74 20.15 23.08
CA GLU A 87 -35.69 21.24 24.07
C GLU A 87 -36.03 22.57 23.41
N PRO A 88 -36.70 23.47 24.17
CA PRO A 88 -36.81 24.86 23.75
C PRO A 88 -35.40 25.44 23.59
N GLY A 89 -35.06 25.88 22.40
CA GLY A 89 -33.78 26.57 22.16
C GLY A 89 -33.80 27.96 22.77
N PRO A 90 -32.64 28.59 22.91
CA PRO A 90 -32.56 30.02 23.21
C PRO A 90 -33.44 30.77 22.19
N GLU A 91 -34.29 31.68 22.68
CA GLU A 91 -35.25 32.40 21.86
C GLU A 91 -34.60 33.03 20.62
N GLY A 92 -35.15 32.69 19.44
CA GLY A 92 -34.74 33.28 18.15
C GLY A 92 -33.45 32.71 17.52
N LEU A 93 -32.76 31.73 18.10
CA LEU A 93 -31.58 31.15 17.49
C LEU A 93 -31.93 29.97 16.56
N PRO A 94 -31.57 30.02 15.27
CA PRO A 94 -31.77 28.92 14.36
C PRO A 94 -30.90 27.70 14.74
N ARG A 95 -31.48 26.52 14.74
CA ARG A 95 -30.80 25.25 15.07
C ARG A 95 -30.78 24.32 13.87
N VAL A 96 -29.87 23.35 13.91
CA VAL A 96 -29.73 22.31 12.88
C VAL A 96 -29.73 20.97 13.57
N LEU A 97 -30.62 20.08 13.10
CA LEU A 97 -30.57 18.66 13.43
C LEU A 97 -29.78 17.95 12.33
N GLU A 98 -28.68 17.30 12.71
CA GLU A 98 -27.82 16.53 11.80
C GLU A 98 -27.91 15.04 12.15
N LEU A 99 -28.06 14.20 11.12
CA LEU A 99 -27.98 12.76 11.20
C LEU A 99 -26.62 12.33 10.67
N THR A 100 -25.73 11.91 11.54
CA THR A 100 -24.31 11.73 11.18
C THR A 100 -24.02 10.67 10.12
N HIS A 101 -24.96 9.72 9.87
CA HIS A 101 -24.73 8.60 8.97
C HIS A 101 -24.95 8.94 7.48
N PRO A 102 -23.95 8.70 6.61
CA PRO A 102 -24.01 9.12 5.21
C PRO A 102 -24.88 8.25 4.29
N SER A 103 -25.30 7.06 4.69
CA SER A 103 -25.98 6.09 3.80
C SER A 103 -27.51 6.08 3.92
N LEU A 104 -28.11 7.04 4.63
CA LEU A 104 -29.57 7.14 4.76
C LEU A 104 -30.18 7.42 3.40
N ARG A 105 -31.16 6.58 2.98
CA ARG A 105 -31.91 6.76 1.73
C ARG A 105 -32.87 7.92 1.80
N ALA A 106 -33.72 7.91 2.81
CA ALA A 106 -34.68 8.95 3.06
C ALA A 106 -34.78 9.21 4.57
N ALA A 107 -34.90 10.46 4.92
CA ALA A 107 -35.16 10.95 6.26
C ALA A 107 -36.19 12.07 6.14
N ASP A 108 -37.42 11.83 6.64
CA ASP A 108 -38.50 12.79 6.64
C ASP A 108 -38.75 13.24 8.08
N LEU A 109 -38.49 14.50 8.39
CA LEU A 109 -38.70 15.12 9.70
C LEU A 109 -40.00 15.91 9.70
N TYR A 110 -40.90 15.53 10.58
CA TYR A 110 -42.23 16.14 10.80
C TYR A 110 -42.17 17.02 12.06
N LEU A 111 -42.15 18.31 11.90
CA LEU A 111 -42.15 19.29 13.00
C LEU A 111 -43.59 19.64 13.40
N PRO A 112 -43.88 19.88 14.71
CA PRO A 112 -45.19 20.36 15.12
C PRO A 112 -45.48 21.72 14.50
N GLY A 113 -46.67 21.88 13.90
CA GLY A 113 -47.16 23.18 13.44
C GLY A 113 -47.74 23.98 14.59
N LYS A 114 -47.65 25.32 14.57
CA LYS A 114 -48.27 26.18 15.59
C LYS A 114 -49.81 26.08 15.62
N ASP A 115 -50.44 26.14 14.43
CA ASP A 115 -51.91 26.10 14.27
C ASP A 115 -52.33 25.38 12.98
N GLY A 116 -51.53 24.42 12.48
CA GLY A 116 -51.77 23.80 11.19
C GLY A 116 -51.11 22.42 11.00
N PRO A 117 -51.11 21.92 9.79
CA PRO A 117 -50.49 20.65 9.49
C PRO A 117 -48.97 20.66 9.80
N PRO A 118 -48.37 19.51 10.09
CA PRO A 118 -46.93 19.42 10.42
C PRO A 118 -46.08 19.91 9.24
N VAL A 119 -45.03 20.63 9.54
CA VAL A 119 -44.01 21.02 8.55
C VAL A 119 -43.12 19.83 8.28
N VAL A 120 -43.04 19.40 7.01
CA VAL A 120 -42.23 18.24 6.61
C VAL A 120 -40.91 18.72 6.00
N LEU A 121 -39.81 18.39 6.65
CA LEU A 121 -38.45 18.61 6.14
C LEU A 121 -37.90 17.30 5.59
N ARG A 122 -37.38 17.30 4.37
CA ARG A 122 -36.90 16.10 3.70
C ARG A 122 -35.40 16.10 3.53
N GLY A 123 -34.78 14.93 3.75
CA GLY A 123 -33.35 14.70 3.59
C GLY A 123 -33.05 13.27 3.17
N GLY A 124 -31.77 12.99 2.93
CA GLY A 124 -31.34 11.66 2.52
C GLY A 124 -30.97 11.54 1.04
N ARG A 125 -30.43 10.41 0.67
CA ARG A 125 -29.79 10.20 -0.63
C ARG A 125 -30.81 10.14 -1.80
N ASP A 126 -31.98 9.54 -1.56
CA ASP A 126 -32.99 9.35 -2.60
C ASP A 126 -33.81 10.64 -2.85
N ILE A 127 -33.65 11.67 -2.04
CA ILE A 127 -34.29 12.95 -2.23
C ILE A 127 -33.43 13.83 -3.15
N PRO A 128 -33.93 14.35 -4.27
CA PRO A 128 -33.20 15.26 -5.14
C PRO A 128 -32.65 16.48 -4.38
N MET A 129 -31.45 16.92 -4.69
CA MET A 129 -30.76 18.03 -4.00
C MET A 129 -31.66 19.28 -3.84
N ALA A 130 -32.42 19.63 -4.88
CA ALA A 130 -33.33 20.79 -4.89
C ALA A 130 -34.49 20.66 -3.87
N GLN A 131 -34.83 19.46 -3.42
CA GLN A 131 -35.93 19.19 -2.48
C GLN A 131 -35.43 18.92 -1.06
N ARG A 132 -34.11 18.84 -0.85
CA ARG A 132 -33.54 18.61 0.48
C ARG A 132 -33.63 19.89 1.31
N SER A 133 -34.04 19.75 2.56
CA SER A 133 -34.12 20.86 3.52
C SER A 133 -32.73 21.34 3.97
N GLY A 134 -31.68 20.55 3.75
CA GLY A 134 -30.27 20.89 3.99
C GLY A 134 -29.43 20.62 2.76
N ALA A 135 -28.60 21.57 2.39
CA ALA A 135 -27.79 21.53 1.17
C ALA A 135 -26.58 20.59 1.24
N ARG A 136 -26.40 19.84 2.32
CA ARG A 136 -25.19 19.04 2.57
C ARG A 136 -25.51 17.63 3.02
N PHE A 137 -24.51 16.80 2.89
CA PHE A 137 -24.43 15.47 3.38
C PHE A 137 -23.55 15.46 4.66
N PRO A 138 -23.87 14.76 5.73
CA PRO A 138 -25.03 13.87 5.98
C PRO A 138 -26.36 14.62 6.04
N ALA A 139 -27.50 13.89 6.18
CA ALA A 139 -28.82 14.51 6.18
C ALA A 139 -28.94 15.55 7.32
N THR A 140 -29.21 16.79 6.96
CA THR A 140 -29.33 17.92 7.87
C THR A 140 -30.67 18.62 7.71
N PHE A 141 -31.24 19.03 8.81
CA PHE A 141 -32.52 19.74 8.87
C PHE A 141 -32.34 21.08 9.57
N ALA A 142 -32.51 22.17 8.83
CA ALA A 142 -32.53 23.50 9.41
C ALA A 142 -33.89 23.71 10.09
N LEU A 143 -33.91 23.76 11.40
CA LEU A 143 -35.14 24.00 12.16
C LEU A 143 -35.50 25.50 12.07
N PRO A 144 -36.76 25.83 11.75
CA PRO A 144 -37.23 27.22 11.83
C PRO A 144 -37.00 27.80 13.23
N PRO A 145 -36.63 29.08 13.36
CA PRO A 145 -36.39 29.68 14.67
C PRO A 145 -37.63 29.66 15.56
N ASP A 146 -38.81 29.66 14.95
CA ASP A 146 -40.12 29.62 15.64
C ASP A 146 -40.64 28.20 15.89
N THR A 147 -39.80 27.17 15.78
CA THR A 147 -40.24 25.79 16.04
C THR A 147 -40.70 25.67 17.49
N PRO A 148 -41.99 25.37 17.73
CA PRO A 148 -42.52 25.25 19.09
C PRO A 148 -41.85 24.09 19.80
N PRO A 149 -41.70 24.18 21.15
CA PRO A 149 -41.27 23.03 21.95
C PRO A 149 -42.29 21.90 21.79
N GLY A 150 -41.76 20.68 21.64
CA GLY A 150 -42.66 19.50 21.49
C GLY A 150 -41.94 18.36 20.80
N THR A 151 -42.68 17.31 20.54
CA THR A 151 -42.19 16.08 19.92
C THR A 151 -42.17 16.21 18.40
N ALA A 152 -40.99 16.12 17.81
CA ALA A 152 -40.82 15.95 16.37
C ALA A 152 -40.75 14.47 16.00
N TYR A 153 -41.35 14.11 14.88
CA TYR A 153 -41.33 12.72 14.39
C TYR A 153 -40.41 12.60 13.19
N LEU A 154 -39.49 11.64 13.24
CA LEU A 154 -38.54 11.41 12.18
C LEU A 154 -38.70 10.00 11.62
N ARG A 155 -38.91 9.90 10.33
CA ARG A 155 -38.98 8.64 9.59
C ARG A 155 -37.69 8.41 8.86
N LEU A 156 -37.02 7.29 9.14
CA LEU A 156 -35.76 6.89 8.51
C LEU A 156 -35.95 5.68 7.61
N LYS A 157 -35.34 5.70 6.44
CA LYS A 157 -35.20 4.55 5.53
C LYS A 157 -33.75 4.33 5.16
N SER A 158 -33.30 3.08 5.22
CA SER A 158 -31.94 2.70 4.81
C SER A 158 -31.96 1.41 3.97
N THR A 159 -30.94 1.22 3.13
CA THR A 159 -30.74 -0.04 2.38
C THR A 159 -29.89 -1.05 3.13
N VAL A 160 -29.08 -0.58 4.07
CA VAL A 160 -28.17 -1.37 4.90
C VAL A 160 -28.42 -1.04 6.35
N PRO A 161 -28.13 -1.92 7.30
CA PRO A 161 -28.15 -1.57 8.71
C PRO A 161 -27.25 -0.34 8.94
N THR A 162 -27.80 0.67 9.60
CA THR A 162 -27.07 1.92 9.86
C THR A 162 -27.15 2.28 11.33
N ARG A 163 -26.09 2.88 11.85
CA ARG A 163 -26.03 3.37 13.23
C ARG A 163 -25.34 4.74 13.23
N GLY A 164 -25.99 5.74 13.77
CA GLY A 164 -25.49 7.11 13.79
C GLY A 164 -25.99 7.87 15.00
N LEU A 165 -25.66 9.15 15.06
CA LEU A 165 -26.03 10.05 16.14
C LEU A 165 -27.01 11.12 15.64
N PHE A 166 -27.91 11.55 16.53
CA PHE A 166 -28.67 12.78 16.40
C PHE A 166 -27.85 13.91 17.01
N LEU A 167 -27.46 14.89 16.21
CA LEU A 167 -26.75 16.08 16.69
C LEU A 167 -27.65 17.30 16.47
N LEU A 168 -28.18 17.85 17.58
CA LEU A 168 -28.92 19.11 17.58
C LEU A 168 -27.96 20.20 18.06
N GLN A 169 -27.70 21.21 17.23
CA GLN A 169 -26.74 22.25 17.55
C GLN A 169 -27.14 23.61 16.96
N PRO A 170 -26.66 24.73 17.52
CA PRO A 170 -26.85 26.06 16.95
C PRO A 170 -26.31 26.08 15.51
N ARG A 171 -27.00 26.81 14.63
CA ARG A 171 -26.65 26.89 13.21
C ARG A 171 -25.23 27.41 12.98
N ASP A 172 -24.74 28.31 13.81
CA ASP A 172 -23.43 28.91 13.61
C ASP A 172 -22.30 27.97 14.05
N ASP A 173 -22.51 27.20 15.10
CA ASP A 173 -21.60 26.11 15.54
C ASP A 173 -21.53 25.04 14.45
N TRP A 174 -22.69 24.60 13.95
CA TRP A 174 -22.76 23.65 12.83
C TRP A 174 -22.04 24.18 11.58
N LYS A 175 -22.21 25.46 11.21
CA LYS A 175 -21.50 26.07 10.09
C LYS A 175 -19.99 26.09 10.31
N SER A 176 -19.55 26.41 11.51
CA SER A 176 -18.13 26.43 11.88
C SER A 176 -17.52 25.02 11.76
N GLN A 177 -18.13 24.01 12.38
CA GLN A 177 -17.72 22.62 12.30
C GLN A 177 -17.73 22.09 10.87
N SER A 178 -18.80 22.38 10.11
CA SER A 178 -18.96 21.96 8.72
C SER A 178 -17.92 22.62 7.81
N ARG A 179 -17.58 23.90 8.00
CA ARG A 179 -16.49 24.57 7.28
C ARG A 179 -15.14 23.93 7.58
N TRP A 180 -14.89 23.65 8.85
CA TRP A 180 -13.66 23.00 9.27
C TRP A 180 -13.49 21.61 8.64
N GLN A 181 -14.53 20.76 8.68
CA GLN A 181 -14.56 19.47 8.02
C GLN A 181 -14.29 19.60 6.51
N PHE A 182 -14.91 20.58 5.87
CA PHE A 182 -14.70 20.86 4.44
C PHE A 182 -13.25 21.21 4.12
N TRP A 183 -12.63 22.10 4.88
CA TRP A 183 -11.24 22.47 4.66
C TRP A 183 -10.29 21.30 4.92
N THR A 184 -10.57 20.48 5.94
CA THR A 184 -9.79 19.28 6.23
C THR A 184 -9.86 18.27 5.10
N MET A 185 -11.06 17.96 4.61
CA MET A 185 -11.25 17.06 3.47
C MET A 185 -10.57 17.57 2.20
N THR A 186 -10.76 18.86 1.90
CA THR A 186 -10.15 19.49 0.73
C THR A 186 -8.63 19.45 0.81
N GLY A 187 -8.07 19.74 1.98
CA GLY A 187 -6.62 19.66 2.20
C GLY A 187 -6.08 18.24 2.06
N CYS A 188 -6.75 17.24 2.65
CA CYS A 188 -6.37 15.84 2.48
C CYS A 188 -6.39 15.45 0.98
N PHE A 189 -7.45 15.82 0.27
CA PHE A 189 -7.56 15.54 -1.16
C PHE A 189 -6.47 16.25 -1.98
N ALA A 190 -6.16 17.51 -1.67
CA ALA A 190 -5.08 18.23 -2.32
C ALA A 190 -3.72 17.55 -2.13
N VAL A 191 -3.41 17.06 -0.93
CA VAL A 191 -2.17 16.29 -0.67
C VAL A 191 -2.13 15.02 -1.53
N VAL A 192 -3.24 14.28 -1.60
CA VAL A 192 -3.33 13.08 -2.45
C VAL A 192 -3.15 13.43 -3.92
N VAL A 193 -3.77 14.50 -4.43
CA VAL A 193 -3.62 14.96 -5.82
C VAL A 193 -2.16 15.34 -6.12
N CYS A 194 -1.50 16.05 -5.22
CA CYS A 194 -0.07 16.37 -5.36
C CYS A 194 0.80 15.12 -5.39
N ALA A 195 0.50 14.14 -4.52
CA ALA A 195 1.21 12.86 -4.49
C ALA A 195 1.00 12.05 -5.78
N VAL A 196 -0.22 12.02 -6.30
CA VAL A 196 -0.57 11.39 -7.58
C VAL A 196 0.18 12.06 -8.73
N ALA A 197 0.17 13.38 -8.81
CA ALA A 197 0.88 14.14 -9.85
C ALA A 197 2.39 13.88 -9.80
N TYR A 198 2.97 13.86 -8.60
CA TYR A 198 4.37 13.50 -8.41
C TYR A 198 4.65 12.06 -8.87
N ALA A 199 3.82 11.10 -8.45
CA ALA A 199 3.98 9.70 -8.80
C ALA A 199 3.83 9.48 -10.32
N LEU A 200 2.89 10.13 -11.00
CA LEU A 200 2.73 10.09 -12.47
C LEU A 200 3.96 10.65 -13.18
N THR A 201 4.50 11.77 -12.71
CA THR A 201 5.73 12.36 -13.27
C THR A 201 6.90 11.38 -13.14
N ARG A 202 7.03 10.71 -11.98
CA ARG A 202 8.07 9.69 -11.74
C ARG A 202 7.81 8.44 -12.59
N ALA A 203 6.57 7.99 -12.71
CA ALA A 203 6.19 6.86 -13.54
C ALA A 203 6.61 7.08 -15.00
N TRP A 204 6.33 8.28 -15.54
CA TRP A 204 6.68 8.64 -16.91
C TRP A 204 8.19 8.74 -17.11
N ARG A 205 8.89 9.50 -16.25
CA ARG A 205 10.35 9.71 -16.39
C ARG A 205 11.16 8.43 -16.21
N LEU A 206 10.76 7.56 -15.29
CA LEU A 206 11.47 6.32 -14.95
C LEU A 206 10.90 5.10 -15.68
N ARG A 207 9.82 5.25 -16.45
CA ARG A 207 9.03 4.15 -17.03
C ARG A 207 8.70 3.06 -15.99
N SER A 208 8.41 3.51 -14.76
CA SER A 208 8.19 2.63 -13.61
C SER A 208 6.71 2.29 -13.46
N ARG A 209 6.38 1.00 -13.62
CA ARG A 209 5.01 0.51 -13.41
C ARG A 209 4.54 0.69 -11.96
N ALA A 210 5.46 0.55 -10.99
CA ALA A 210 5.11 0.67 -9.58
C ALA A 210 4.61 2.08 -9.21
N TYR A 211 5.27 3.14 -9.71
CA TYR A 211 4.79 4.51 -9.53
C TYR A 211 3.45 4.76 -10.25
N GLY A 212 3.25 4.17 -11.44
CA GLY A 212 1.98 4.27 -12.15
C GLY A 212 0.81 3.62 -11.40
N LEU A 213 1.03 2.41 -10.89
CA LEU A 213 0.04 1.70 -10.06
C LEU A 213 -0.27 2.45 -8.76
N TYR A 214 0.75 3.00 -8.10
CA TYR A 214 0.55 3.81 -6.90
C TYR A 214 -0.25 5.10 -7.19
N ALA A 215 0.06 5.79 -8.28
CA ALA A 215 -0.68 6.98 -8.68
C ALA A 215 -2.16 6.68 -8.93
N LEU A 216 -2.46 5.60 -9.66
CA LEU A 216 -3.83 5.19 -9.93
C LEU A 216 -4.55 4.75 -8.66
N LEU A 217 -3.86 4.02 -7.76
CA LEU A 217 -4.36 3.64 -6.45
C LEU A 217 -4.72 4.86 -5.61
N GLY A 218 -3.82 5.83 -5.48
CA GLY A 218 -4.05 7.07 -4.73
C GLY A 218 -5.22 7.89 -5.28
N LEU A 219 -5.35 7.97 -6.62
CA LEU A 219 -6.49 8.61 -7.25
C LEU A 219 -7.81 7.90 -6.92
N CYS A 220 -7.85 6.58 -7.01
CA CYS A 220 -9.05 5.79 -6.69
C CYS A 220 -9.45 5.91 -5.22
N ILE A 221 -8.50 5.86 -4.28
CA ILE A 221 -8.75 6.04 -2.84
C ILE A 221 -9.26 7.47 -2.57
N GLY A 222 -8.62 8.49 -3.14
CA GLY A 222 -9.05 9.88 -2.99
C GLY A 222 -10.46 10.11 -3.51
N MET A 223 -10.77 9.62 -4.70
CA MET A 223 -12.13 9.69 -5.27
C MET A 223 -13.15 8.91 -4.42
N ALA A 224 -12.82 7.69 -3.96
CA ALA A 224 -13.71 6.93 -3.09
C ALA A 224 -14.02 7.70 -1.80
N GLY A 225 -13.03 8.35 -1.20
CA GLY A 225 -13.22 9.21 -0.03
C GLY A 225 -14.17 10.38 -0.30
N MET A 226 -14.06 11.03 -1.45
CA MET A 226 -14.94 12.12 -1.86
C MET A 226 -16.40 11.64 -2.06
N PHE A 227 -16.59 10.44 -2.62
CA PHE A 227 -17.94 9.86 -2.77
C PHE A 227 -18.50 9.36 -1.43
N ILE A 228 -17.71 8.70 -0.59
CA ILE A 228 -18.16 8.22 0.73
C ILE A 228 -18.57 9.38 1.63
N SER A 229 -17.80 10.45 1.63
CA SER A 229 -18.07 11.64 2.45
C SER A 229 -19.24 12.49 1.93
N GLY A 230 -19.65 12.32 0.67
CA GLY A 230 -20.65 13.16 0.00
C GLY A 230 -20.15 14.56 -0.38
N TYR A 231 -18.88 14.87 -0.15
CA TYR A 231 -18.32 16.16 -0.57
C TYR A 231 -18.21 16.27 -2.09
N GLY A 232 -17.86 15.17 -2.77
CA GLY A 232 -17.76 15.13 -4.23
C GLY A 232 -19.08 15.49 -4.91
N GLU A 233 -20.19 14.91 -4.47
CA GLU A 233 -21.52 15.19 -5.02
C GLU A 233 -22.04 16.60 -4.65
N SER A 234 -21.68 17.10 -3.47
CA SER A 234 -22.14 18.40 -3.02
C SER A 234 -21.45 19.57 -3.75
N TRP A 235 -20.23 19.39 -4.24
CA TRP A 235 -19.40 20.48 -4.74
C TRP A 235 -18.84 20.28 -6.15
N ILE A 236 -18.51 19.03 -6.53
CA ILE A 236 -17.73 18.76 -7.73
C ILE A 236 -18.59 18.07 -8.80
N TRP A 237 -19.38 17.05 -8.40
CA TRP A 237 -20.15 16.20 -9.33
C TRP A 237 -21.62 16.02 -8.89
N PRO A 238 -22.44 17.08 -8.82
CA PRO A 238 -23.83 16.96 -8.40
C PRO A 238 -24.65 15.97 -9.24
N ALA A 239 -24.33 15.87 -10.53
CA ALA A 239 -25.01 14.96 -11.46
C ALA A 239 -24.73 13.46 -11.16
N LEU A 240 -23.70 13.14 -10.36
CA LEU A 240 -23.37 11.77 -9.99
C LEU A 240 -23.90 11.36 -8.62
N ALA A 241 -24.74 12.18 -7.98
CA ALA A 241 -25.29 11.91 -6.66
C ALA A 241 -26.00 10.55 -6.56
N ASP A 242 -26.79 10.19 -7.58
CA ASP A 242 -27.52 8.91 -7.64
C ASP A 242 -26.60 7.70 -7.81
N TRP A 243 -25.42 7.91 -8.40
CA TRP A 243 -24.42 6.88 -8.65
C TRP A 243 -23.40 6.73 -7.51
N ARG A 244 -23.50 7.51 -6.46
CA ARG A 244 -22.56 7.52 -5.35
C ARG A 244 -22.24 6.13 -4.78
N GLY A 245 -23.27 5.34 -4.46
CA GLY A 245 -23.09 3.99 -3.91
C GLY A 245 -22.33 3.05 -4.86
N PRO A 246 -22.82 2.86 -6.09
CA PRO A 246 -22.13 2.06 -7.10
C PRO A 246 -20.69 2.54 -7.38
N ILE A 247 -20.48 3.85 -7.54
CA ILE A 247 -19.13 4.41 -7.83
C ILE A 247 -18.19 4.17 -6.65
N SER A 248 -18.59 4.47 -5.40
CA SER A 248 -17.73 4.25 -4.23
C SER A 248 -17.36 2.77 -4.07
N SER A 249 -18.28 1.84 -4.30
CA SER A 249 -18.02 0.41 -4.25
C SER A 249 -17.11 -0.05 -5.40
N GLY A 250 -17.32 0.46 -6.60
CA GLY A 250 -16.44 0.20 -7.75
C GLY A 250 -15.01 0.69 -7.53
N LEU A 251 -14.86 1.91 -7.01
CA LEU A 251 -13.55 2.48 -6.66
C LEU A 251 -12.87 1.70 -5.54
N ALA A 252 -13.61 1.20 -4.55
CA ALA A 252 -13.05 0.36 -3.49
C ALA A 252 -12.48 -0.96 -4.06
N CYS A 253 -13.23 -1.64 -4.94
CA CYS A 253 -12.76 -2.85 -5.62
C CYS A 253 -11.55 -2.57 -6.52
N LEU A 254 -11.56 -1.46 -7.27
CA LEU A 254 -10.45 -1.05 -8.11
C LEU A 254 -9.20 -0.76 -7.28
N SER A 255 -9.33 -0.01 -6.19
CA SER A 255 -8.23 0.27 -5.25
C SER A 255 -7.64 -1.01 -4.66
N ALA A 256 -8.51 -1.94 -4.26
CA ALA A 256 -8.10 -3.23 -3.73
C ALA A 256 -7.26 -4.04 -4.74
N GLY A 257 -7.70 -4.12 -5.99
CA GLY A 257 -6.94 -4.76 -7.06
C GLY A 257 -5.61 -4.09 -7.37
N LEU A 258 -5.59 -2.75 -7.42
CA LEU A 258 -4.37 -1.97 -7.66
C LEU A 258 -3.34 -2.14 -6.53
N ALA A 259 -3.79 -2.23 -5.27
CA ALA A 259 -2.90 -2.50 -4.15
C ALA A 259 -2.22 -3.87 -4.26
N LEU A 260 -2.96 -4.92 -4.69
CA LEU A 260 -2.41 -6.25 -4.94
C LEU A 260 -1.40 -6.26 -6.09
N LEU A 261 -1.71 -5.59 -7.20
CA LEU A 261 -0.81 -5.45 -8.35
C LEU A 261 0.44 -4.64 -8.00
N LEU A 262 0.29 -3.60 -7.17
CA LEU A 262 1.42 -2.82 -6.68
C LEU A 262 2.36 -3.68 -5.81
N ALA A 263 1.81 -4.46 -4.89
CA ALA A 263 2.57 -5.36 -4.05
C ALA A 263 3.35 -6.41 -4.88
N GLU A 264 2.69 -7.02 -5.86
CA GLU A 264 3.32 -7.98 -6.77
C GLU A 264 4.44 -7.34 -7.59
N CYS A 265 4.16 -6.20 -8.22
CA CYS A 265 5.12 -5.47 -9.05
C CYS A 265 6.32 -4.96 -8.22
N ALA A 266 6.09 -4.49 -6.97
CA ALA A 266 7.12 -3.91 -6.13
C ALA A 266 8.18 -4.95 -5.71
N PHE A 267 7.77 -6.21 -5.42
CA PHE A 267 8.65 -7.17 -4.75
C PHE A 267 9.08 -8.34 -5.62
N ALA A 268 8.68 -8.37 -6.91
CA ALA A 268 8.99 -9.47 -7.83
C ALA A 268 8.73 -10.85 -7.18
N LEU A 269 7.57 -11.00 -6.52
CA LEU A 269 7.19 -12.20 -5.78
C LEU A 269 7.15 -13.47 -6.64
N GLU A 270 7.13 -13.30 -7.95
CA GLU A 270 7.16 -14.38 -8.93
C GLU A 270 8.32 -15.36 -8.73
N VAL A 271 9.50 -14.84 -8.34
CA VAL A 271 10.70 -15.66 -8.13
C VAL A 271 10.71 -16.36 -6.77
N ARG A 272 10.19 -15.69 -5.72
CA ARG A 272 10.26 -16.17 -4.33
C ARG A 272 9.07 -17.03 -3.92
N ALA A 273 7.88 -16.64 -4.36
CA ALA A 273 6.62 -17.28 -4.01
C ALA A 273 5.68 -17.33 -5.22
N PRO A 274 5.96 -18.18 -6.24
CA PRO A 274 5.26 -18.15 -7.52
C PRO A 274 3.76 -18.47 -7.42
N ARG A 275 3.35 -19.28 -6.45
CA ARG A 275 1.92 -19.57 -6.21
C ARG A 275 1.21 -18.35 -5.63
N PHE A 276 1.85 -17.67 -4.67
CA PHE A 276 1.30 -16.47 -4.05
C PHE A 276 1.25 -15.29 -5.04
N SER A 277 2.31 -15.09 -5.86
CA SER A 277 2.30 -14.09 -6.94
C SER A 277 1.16 -14.31 -7.93
N ARG A 278 0.88 -15.57 -8.33
CA ARG A 278 -0.27 -15.89 -9.21
C ARG A 278 -1.60 -15.54 -8.56
N LEU A 279 -1.76 -15.81 -7.26
CA LEU A 279 -2.96 -15.44 -6.51
C LEU A 279 -3.14 -13.92 -6.48
N LEU A 280 -2.06 -13.16 -6.19
CA LEU A 280 -2.12 -11.69 -6.17
C LEU A 280 -2.49 -11.10 -7.54
N ARG A 281 -1.90 -11.60 -8.61
CA ARG A 281 -2.25 -11.18 -9.99
C ARG A 281 -3.70 -11.52 -10.34
N PHE A 282 -4.14 -12.73 -10.03
CA PHE A 282 -5.52 -13.16 -10.28
C PHE A 282 -6.52 -12.27 -9.54
N MET A 283 -6.33 -12.08 -8.23
CA MET A 283 -7.17 -11.21 -7.43
C MET A 283 -7.02 -9.74 -7.84
N GLY A 284 -5.81 -9.30 -8.21
CA GLY A 284 -5.53 -7.96 -8.70
C GLY A 284 -6.28 -7.60 -9.99
N VAL A 285 -6.64 -8.57 -10.81
CA VAL A 285 -7.48 -8.39 -12.01
C VAL A 285 -8.96 -8.63 -11.70
N LEU A 286 -9.27 -9.63 -10.88
CA LEU A 286 -10.65 -9.97 -10.53
C LEU A 286 -11.36 -8.85 -9.77
N CYS A 287 -10.68 -8.18 -8.83
CA CYS A 287 -11.27 -7.08 -8.07
C CYS A 287 -11.72 -5.90 -8.95
N PRO A 288 -10.89 -5.33 -9.86
CA PRO A 288 -11.34 -4.32 -10.79
C PRO A 288 -12.48 -4.76 -11.69
N LEU A 289 -12.43 -5.99 -12.18
CA LEU A 289 -13.51 -6.56 -13.01
C LEU A 289 -14.82 -6.64 -12.23
N ALA A 290 -14.77 -7.11 -10.98
CA ALA A 290 -15.94 -7.09 -10.10
C ALA A 290 -16.45 -5.65 -9.87
N GLY A 291 -15.53 -4.67 -9.74
CA GLY A 291 -15.87 -3.24 -9.63
C GLY A 291 -16.66 -2.72 -10.82
N VAL A 292 -16.21 -3.02 -12.02
CA VAL A 292 -16.87 -2.60 -13.27
C VAL A 292 -18.23 -3.30 -13.45
N LEU A 293 -18.30 -4.59 -13.19
CA LEU A 293 -19.56 -5.35 -13.27
C LEU A 293 -20.59 -4.82 -12.27
N GLY A 294 -20.17 -4.49 -11.05
CA GLY A 294 -21.05 -3.92 -10.05
C GLY A 294 -21.59 -2.53 -10.40
N LEU A 295 -20.80 -1.72 -11.10
CA LEU A 295 -21.28 -0.47 -11.68
C LEU A 295 -22.36 -0.70 -12.74
N ALA A 296 -22.16 -1.71 -13.60
CA ALA A 296 -23.10 -2.01 -14.68
C ALA A 296 -24.46 -2.53 -14.19
N PHE A 297 -24.46 -3.33 -13.11
CA PHE A 297 -25.68 -4.01 -12.63
C PHE A 297 -26.34 -3.37 -11.41
N SER A 298 -25.76 -2.35 -10.79
CA SER A 298 -26.28 -1.56 -9.65
C SER A 298 -26.96 -2.37 -8.52
N LEU A 299 -26.56 -3.62 -8.31
CA LEU A 299 -27.18 -4.54 -7.36
C LEU A 299 -26.85 -4.16 -5.91
N SER A 300 -27.87 -4.12 -5.04
CA SER A 300 -27.67 -3.87 -3.60
C SER A 300 -26.78 -4.92 -2.92
N VAL A 301 -26.82 -6.16 -3.37
CA VAL A 301 -25.96 -7.27 -2.93
C VAL A 301 -24.49 -6.98 -3.24
N TYR A 302 -24.22 -6.27 -4.34
CA TYR A 302 -22.89 -5.91 -4.76
C TYR A 302 -22.19 -4.96 -3.76
N GLN A 303 -22.90 -4.03 -3.13
CA GLN A 303 -22.31 -3.14 -2.14
C GLN A 303 -21.73 -3.92 -0.94
N SER A 304 -22.48 -4.91 -0.43
CA SER A 304 -21.99 -5.77 0.65
C SER A 304 -20.81 -6.65 0.20
N LEU A 305 -20.90 -7.21 -1.00
CA LEU A 305 -19.83 -8.05 -1.57
C LEU A 305 -18.55 -7.24 -1.83
N SER A 306 -18.64 -5.99 -2.27
CA SER A 306 -17.49 -5.12 -2.50
C SER A 306 -16.69 -4.86 -1.23
N HIS A 307 -17.36 -4.72 -0.07
CA HIS A 307 -16.67 -4.57 1.21
C HIS A 307 -15.89 -5.83 1.60
N VAL A 308 -16.47 -7.01 1.38
CA VAL A 308 -15.77 -8.29 1.62
C VAL A 308 -14.55 -8.43 0.71
N ILE A 309 -14.72 -8.17 -0.59
CA ILE A 309 -13.62 -8.20 -1.58
C ILE A 309 -12.50 -7.23 -1.18
N ALA A 310 -12.83 -5.99 -0.84
CA ALA A 310 -11.88 -4.97 -0.43
C ALA A 310 -11.13 -5.38 0.85
N THR A 311 -11.83 -5.95 1.83
CA THR A 311 -11.22 -6.43 3.08
C THR A 311 -10.23 -7.57 2.82
N VAL A 312 -10.63 -8.60 2.06
CA VAL A 312 -9.77 -9.73 1.70
C VAL A 312 -8.52 -9.25 0.95
N ALA A 313 -8.69 -8.35 -0.02
CA ALA A 313 -7.58 -7.80 -0.78
C ALA A 313 -6.64 -6.95 0.08
N THR A 314 -7.18 -6.19 1.04
CA THR A 314 -6.37 -5.44 2.02
C THR A 314 -5.52 -6.38 2.87
N VAL A 315 -6.09 -7.45 3.41
CA VAL A 315 -5.36 -8.48 4.18
C VAL A 315 -4.27 -9.14 3.34
N LEU A 316 -4.57 -9.50 2.08
CA LEU A 316 -3.59 -10.08 1.17
C LEU A 316 -2.46 -9.08 0.83
N SER A 317 -2.78 -7.81 0.64
CA SER A 317 -1.78 -6.75 0.39
C SER A 317 -0.85 -6.59 1.60
N LEU A 318 -1.40 -6.41 2.80
CA LEU A 318 -0.61 -6.29 4.04
C LEU A 318 0.24 -7.53 4.28
N SER A 319 -0.30 -8.73 4.04
CA SER A 319 0.44 -9.99 4.15
C SER A 319 1.61 -10.06 3.16
N SER A 320 1.45 -9.54 1.93
CA SER A 320 2.52 -9.52 0.94
C SER A 320 3.65 -8.56 1.32
N PHE A 321 3.32 -7.37 1.86
CA PHE A 321 4.31 -6.42 2.37
C PHE A 321 5.03 -6.95 3.60
N TRP A 322 4.31 -7.60 4.52
CA TRP A 322 4.87 -8.27 5.69
C TRP A 322 5.86 -9.38 5.31
N PHE A 323 5.46 -10.25 4.36
CA PHE A 323 6.32 -11.29 3.84
C PHE A 323 7.59 -10.72 3.21
N ALA A 324 7.45 -9.67 2.38
CA ALA A 324 8.58 -9.00 1.75
C ALA A 324 9.50 -8.31 2.76
N TRP A 325 8.96 -7.75 3.83
CA TRP A 325 9.74 -7.14 4.90
C TRP A 325 10.57 -8.18 5.67
N HIS A 326 9.98 -9.32 6.02
CA HIS A 326 10.69 -10.42 6.69
C HIS A 326 11.80 -11.03 5.84
N THR A 327 11.76 -10.87 4.53
CA THR A 327 12.83 -11.29 3.61
C THR A 327 13.89 -10.18 3.40
N GLU A 328 14.13 -9.34 4.41
CA GLU A 328 15.13 -8.27 4.47
C GLU A 328 14.98 -7.13 3.43
N ASN A 329 13.84 -7.02 2.78
CA ASN A 329 13.57 -5.89 1.92
C ASN A 329 13.13 -4.66 2.71
N ARG A 330 14.09 -3.84 3.17
CA ARG A 330 13.81 -2.60 3.94
C ARG A 330 12.86 -1.64 3.22
N ALA A 331 12.82 -1.65 1.89
CA ALA A 331 11.85 -0.84 1.14
C ALA A 331 10.41 -1.32 1.36
N ALA A 332 10.19 -2.64 1.54
CA ALA A 332 8.90 -3.21 1.86
C ALA A 332 8.37 -2.75 3.23
N GLY A 333 9.25 -2.59 4.21
CA GLY A 333 8.88 -2.06 5.53
C GLY A 333 8.31 -0.64 5.46
N TRP A 334 8.87 0.22 4.60
CA TRP A 334 8.34 1.56 4.38
C TRP A 334 6.97 1.55 3.69
N LEU A 335 6.79 0.68 2.69
CA LEU A 335 5.49 0.50 2.03
C LEU A 335 4.45 -0.06 3.02
N LEU A 336 4.81 -1.05 3.84
CA LEU A 336 3.94 -1.57 4.89
C LEU A 336 3.54 -0.45 5.86
N ALA A 337 4.51 0.35 6.35
CA ALA A 337 4.25 1.47 7.24
C ALA A 337 3.29 2.52 6.62
N GLY A 338 3.33 2.70 5.29
CA GLY A 338 2.37 3.54 4.57
C GLY A 338 0.98 2.91 4.46
N PHE A 339 0.91 1.63 4.11
CA PHE A 339 -0.38 0.96 3.91
C PHE A 339 -1.17 0.75 5.20
N VAL A 340 -0.53 0.64 6.37
CA VAL A 340 -1.21 0.45 7.66
C VAL A 340 -2.17 1.61 7.99
N PRO A 341 -1.77 2.90 7.95
CA PRO A 341 -2.68 4.01 8.25
C PRO A 341 -3.90 4.06 7.34
N VAL A 342 -3.73 3.90 6.03
CA VAL A 342 -4.87 3.93 5.11
C VAL A 342 -5.77 2.72 5.29
N SER A 343 -5.20 1.53 5.54
CA SER A 343 -5.99 0.32 5.82
C SER A 343 -6.81 0.45 7.09
N LEU A 344 -6.25 1.03 8.15
CA LEU A 344 -6.99 1.34 9.37
C LEU A 344 -8.11 2.36 9.12
N GLY A 345 -7.82 3.44 8.39
CA GLY A 345 -8.81 4.45 8.02
C GLY A 345 -9.95 3.87 7.21
N VAL A 346 -9.65 3.06 6.19
CA VAL A 346 -10.66 2.35 5.38
C VAL A 346 -11.47 1.39 6.25
N SER A 347 -10.83 0.61 7.13
CA SER A 347 -11.51 -0.33 8.02
C SER A 347 -12.48 0.38 8.98
N ILE A 348 -12.04 1.45 9.63
CA ILE A 348 -12.88 2.26 10.52
C ILE A 348 -14.08 2.82 9.75
N THR A 349 -13.85 3.42 8.58
CA THR A 349 -14.93 3.97 7.76
C THR A 349 -15.90 2.87 7.30
N THR A 350 -15.39 1.70 6.92
CA THR A 350 -16.21 0.54 6.52
C THR A 350 -17.07 0.02 7.67
N LEU A 351 -16.51 -0.12 8.87
CA LEU A 351 -17.24 -0.53 10.07
C LEU A 351 -18.35 0.46 10.43
N GLY A 352 -18.07 1.76 10.28
CA GLY A 352 -19.07 2.81 10.46
C GLY A 352 -20.20 2.74 9.42
N VAL A 353 -19.85 2.63 8.13
CA VAL A 353 -20.85 2.51 7.04
C VAL A 353 -21.68 1.24 7.15
N ALA A 354 -21.09 0.15 7.67
CA ALA A 354 -21.78 -1.11 7.94
C ALA A 354 -22.68 -1.08 9.21
N GLY A 355 -22.66 0.03 9.97
CA GLY A 355 -23.45 0.19 11.20
C GLY A 355 -22.93 -0.64 12.39
N ILE A 356 -21.73 -1.19 12.30
CA ILE A 356 -21.11 -1.96 13.41
C ILE A 356 -20.68 -1.01 14.54
N ILE A 357 -20.10 0.13 14.19
CA ILE A 357 -19.80 1.22 15.10
C ILE A 357 -20.67 2.43 14.77
N PRO A 358 -20.98 3.30 15.77
CA PRO A 358 -21.71 4.55 15.50
C PRO A 358 -20.92 5.41 14.51
N PHE A 359 -21.61 5.95 13.50
CA PHE A 359 -20.99 6.83 12.52
C PHE A 359 -20.85 8.23 13.11
N GLU A 360 -19.73 8.48 13.76
CA GLU A 360 -19.38 9.81 14.28
C GLU A 360 -18.59 10.64 13.24
N PRO A 361 -18.50 11.97 13.39
CA PRO A 361 -17.76 12.83 12.45
C PRO A 361 -16.29 12.44 12.24
N TRP A 362 -15.62 11.90 13.26
CA TRP A 362 -14.24 11.44 13.15
C TRP A 362 -14.10 10.17 12.27
N VAL A 363 -15.13 9.30 12.23
CA VAL A 363 -15.16 8.12 11.36
C VAL A 363 -15.10 8.54 9.90
N LEU A 364 -15.76 9.65 9.55
CA LEU A 364 -15.70 10.23 8.21
C LEU A 364 -14.28 10.70 7.84
N MET A 365 -13.51 11.18 8.83
CA MET A 365 -12.15 11.68 8.62
C MET A 365 -11.09 10.57 8.59
N ALA A 366 -11.38 9.38 9.10
CA ALA A 366 -10.39 8.31 9.29
C ALA A 366 -9.70 7.91 7.97
N MET A 367 -10.46 7.71 6.89
CA MET A 367 -9.92 7.34 5.59
C MET A 367 -9.09 8.46 4.93
N PRO A 368 -9.54 9.72 4.82
CA PRO A 368 -8.74 10.81 4.30
C PRO A 368 -7.45 11.06 5.07
N LEU A 369 -7.49 11.03 6.41
CA LEU A 369 -6.31 11.20 7.25
C LEU A 369 -5.33 10.04 7.07
N GLY A 370 -5.82 8.81 7.02
CA GLY A 370 -5.01 7.63 6.71
C GLY A 370 -4.31 7.76 5.36
N SER A 371 -5.01 8.26 4.34
CA SER A 371 -4.46 8.49 3.00
C SER A 371 -3.37 9.56 2.97
N VAL A 372 -3.47 10.62 3.77
CA VAL A 372 -2.41 11.63 3.89
C VAL A 372 -1.18 11.05 4.59
N LEU A 373 -1.38 10.27 5.65
CA LEU A 373 -0.29 9.65 6.40
C LEU A 373 0.47 8.61 5.57
N GLU A 374 -0.19 7.91 4.65
CA GLU A 374 0.46 6.91 3.80
C GLU A 374 1.45 7.51 2.79
N VAL A 375 1.13 8.71 2.25
CA VAL A 375 1.86 9.32 1.11
C VAL A 375 3.37 9.33 1.32
N PRO A 376 3.90 9.89 2.41
CA PRO A 376 5.35 10.00 2.58
C PRO A 376 6.05 8.66 2.69
N PHE A 377 5.45 7.70 3.38
CA PHE A 377 6.02 6.36 3.55
C PHE A 377 6.05 5.60 2.23
N ASN A 378 4.96 5.64 1.47
CA ASN A 378 4.86 4.95 0.19
C ASN A 378 5.77 5.59 -0.87
N LEU A 379 5.82 6.92 -0.97
CA LEU A 379 6.72 7.61 -1.90
C LEU A 379 8.19 7.35 -1.55
N TYR A 380 8.55 7.32 -0.26
CA TYR A 380 9.90 6.99 0.17
C TYR A 380 10.24 5.51 -0.12
N GLY A 381 9.32 4.59 0.17
CA GLY A 381 9.46 3.16 -0.12
C GLY A 381 9.67 2.90 -1.62
N LEU A 382 8.84 3.51 -2.47
CA LEU A 382 8.98 3.44 -3.93
C LEU A 382 10.30 4.05 -4.42
N HIS A 383 10.72 5.19 -3.86
CA HIS A 383 12.00 5.80 -4.20
C HIS A 383 13.19 4.88 -3.86
N ARG A 384 13.18 4.26 -2.69
CA ARG A 384 14.19 3.28 -2.29
C ARG A 384 14.21 2.05 -3.20
N LEU A 385 13.03 1.58 -3.59
CA LEU A 385 12.90 0.46 -4.52
C LEU A 385 13.53 0.77 -5.88
N GLU A 386 13.24 1.95 -6.43
CA GLU A 386 13.79 2.39 -7.72
C GLU A 386 15.30 2.67 -7.65
N GLN A 387 15.79 3.24 -6.56
CA GLN A 387 17.24 3.39 -6.35
C GLN A 387 17.94 2.03 -6.41
N ARG A 388 17.38 1.01 -5.74
CA ARG A 388 17.93 -0.35 -5.80
C ARG A 388 17.90 -0.92 -7.21
N ARG A 389 16.79 -0.75 -7.94
CA ARG A 389 16.67 -1.19 -9.34
C ARG A 389 17.69 -0.49 -10.24
N ALA A 390 17.85 0.82 -10.08
CA ALA A 390 18.82 1.59 -10.86
C ALA A 390 20.27 1.13 -10.58
N LEU A 391 20.62 0.89 -9.32
CA LEU A 391 21.94 0.36 -8.95
C LEU A 391 22.19 -1.02 -9.59
N VAL A 392 21.19 -1.91 -9.59
CA VAL A 392 21.32 -3.23 -10.23
C VAL A 392 21.47 -3.11 -11.74
N LEU A 393 20.73 -2.22 -12.39
CA LEU A 393 20.83 -2.01 -13.82
C LEU A 393 22.20 -1.39 -14.20
N GLN A 394 22.68 -0.42 -13.43
CA GLN A 394 24.02 0.14 -13.61
C GLN A 394 25.10 -0.93 -13.44
N SER A 395 24.96 -1.74 -12.41
CA SER A 395 25.88 -2.83 -12.13
C SER A 395 25.87 -3.88 -13.25
N LYS A 396 24.70 -4.25 -13.75
CA LYS A 396 24.59 -5.16 -14.92
C LYS A 396 25.23 -4.57 -16.18
N ALA A 397 25.06 -3.27 -16.43
CA ALA A 397 25.66 -2.59 -17.58
C ALA A 397 27.19 -2.52 -17.45
N GLU A 398 27.71 -2.34 -16.24
CA GLU A 398 29.15 -2.31 -15.98
C GLU A 398 29.77 -3.71 -16.12
N VAL A 399 29.10 -4.76 -15.63
CA VAL A 399 29.48 -6.16 -15.90
C VAL A 399 29.49 -6.47 -17.40
N ALA A 400 28.43 -6.09 -18.11
CA ALA A 400 28.37 -6.36 -19.55
C ALA A 400 29.53 -5.70 -20.34
N ARG A 401 30.02 -4.54 -19.88
CA ARG A 401 31.21 -3.88 -20.46
C ARG A 401 32.51 -4.64 -20.18
N VAL A 402 32.61 -5.24 -18.99
CA VAL A 402 33.85 -5.87 -18.50
C VAL A 402 33.87 -7.37 -18.78
N SER A 403 32.72 -8.05 -18.70
CA SER A 403 32.62 -9.52 -18.76
C SER A 403 32.01 -10.06 -20.06
N GLY A 404 31.66 -9.20 -21.03
CA GLY A 404 30.89 -9.58 -22.21
C GLY A 404 29.36 -9.52 -21.98
N PRO A 405 28.54 -9.82 -23.00
CA PRO A 405 27.10 -9.62 -22.96
C PRO A 405 26.41 -10.41 -21.84
N ALA A 406 25.47 -9.75 -21.16
CA ALA A 406 24.64 -10.39 -20.13
C ALA A 406 23.83 -11.52 -20.77
N GLY A 407 24.06 -12.76 -20.33
CA GLY A 407 23.47 -13.96 -20.92
C GLY A 407 24.47 -14.80 -21.71
N GLU A 408 25.78 -14.48 -21.61
CA GLU A 408 26.82 -15.30 -22.22
C GLU A 408 26.62 -16.78 -21.83
N ASN A 409 26.44 -17.62 -22.85
CA ASN A 409 26.35 -19.06 -22.67
C ASN A 409 27.69 -19.61 -22.13
N ARG A 410 27.65 -20.71 -21.36
CA ARG A 410 28.86 -21.40 -20.86
C ARG A 410 29.91 -21.60 -21.95
N GLN A 411 29.48 -21.96 -23.14
CA GLN A 411 30.38 -22.18 -24.29
C GLN A 411 31.05 -20.88 -24.77
N ASP A 412 30.30 -19.76 -24.80
CA ASP A 412 30.86 -18.46 -25.23
C ASP A 412 31.82 -17.91 -24.19
N MET A 413 31.52 -18.09 -22.89
CA MET A 413 32.46 -17.77 -21.82
C MET A 413 33.74 -18.61 -21.96
N LEU A 414 33.64 -19.89 -22.16
CA LEU A 414 34.80 -20.78 -22.33
C LEU A 414 35.60 -20.41 -23.57
N ARG A 415 34.97 -20.08 -24.70
CA ARG A 415 35.65 -19.60 -25.92
C ARG A 415 36.40 -18.29 -25.67
N ARG A 416 35.77 -17.33 -24.98
CA ARG A 416 36.37 -16.05 -24.65
C ARG A 416 37.57 -16.20 -23.71
N LEU A 417 37.42 -16.99 -22.64
CA LEU A 417 38.50 -17.30 -21.71
C LEU A 417 39.65 -18.05 -22.42
N SER A 418 39.33 -18.97 -23.31
CA SER A 418 40.32 -19.70 -24.11
C SER A 418 41.06 -18.80 -25.10
N GLY A 419 40.34 -17.90 -25.76
CA GLY A 419 40.96 -16.89 -26.61
C GLY A 419 41.89 -15.95 -25.86
N SER A 420 41.55 -15.54 -24.61
CA SER A 420 42.38 -14.69 -23.77
C SER A 420 43.67 -15.38 -23.35
N LEU A 421 43.62 -16.67 -23.01
CA LEU A 421 44.76 -17.46 -22.59
C LEU A 421 45.66 -17.93 -23.73
N LYS A 422 45.15 -17.96 -24.98
CA LYS A 422 45.90 -18.32 -26.18
C LYS A 422 46.37 -17.12 -26.99
N GLY A 423 45.98 -15.90 -26.66
CA GLY A 423 46.34 -14.68 -27.41
C GLY A 423 47.80 -14.32 -27.36
N GLU A 424 48.26 -13.44 -28.27
CA GLU A 424 49.67 -13.01 -28.46
C GLU A 424 50.32 -12.42 -27.19
N ARG A 425 49.57 -12.05 -26.15
CA ARG A 425 50.04 -11.56 -24.87
C ARG A 425 50.27 -12.66 -23.83
N ALA A 426 49.91 -13.91 -24.12
CA ALA A 426 50.16 -15.03 -23.24
C ALA A 426 51.64 -15.37 -23.18
N VAL A 427 52.32 -15.09 -22.10
CA VAL A 427 53.71 -15.43 -21.90
C VAL A 427 53.81 -16.95 -21.74
N ALA A 428 54.41 -17.61 -22.74
CA ALA A 428 54.73 -19.05 -22.71
C ALA A 428 53.54 -20.01 -22.45
N GLY A 429 52.34 -19.66 -22.85
CA GLY A 429 51.18 -20.56 -22.73
C GLY A 429 50.66 -20.81 -21.30
N THR A 430 51.24 -20.22 -20.28
CA THR A 430 50.82 -20.38 -18.88
C THR A 430 50.00 -19.20 -18.38
N GLY A 431 48.80 -19.43 -17.91
CA GLY A 431 47.90 -18.41 -17.35
C GLY A 431 47.39 -18.80 -15.96
N LEU A 432 46.91 -17.83 -15.22
CA LEU A 432 46.20 -18.05 -13.94
C LEU A 432 44.72 -18.32 -14.23
N LEU A 433 44.19 -19.39 -13.67
CA LEU A 433 42.76 -19.67 -13.66
C LEU A 433 42.26 -19.78 -12.21
N MET A 434 41.18 -19.11 -11.89
CA MET A 434 40.56 -19.11 -10.55
C MET A 434 39.08 -19.36 -10.64
N LEU A 435 38.55 -20.11 -9.68
CA LEU A 435 37.12 -20.30 -9.47
C LEU A 435 36.74 -19.82 -8.07
N LEU A 436 35.85 -18.84 -8.02
CA LEU A 436 35.27 -18.29 -6.81
C LEU A 436 33.88 -18.88 -6.63
N ARG A 437 33.60 -19.44 -5.47
CA ARG A 437 32.29 -20.04 -5.14
C ARG A 437 31.75 -19.47 -3.83
N PHE A 438 30.45 -19.21 -3.81
CA PHE A 438 29.67 -18.80 -2.64
C PHE A 438 28.66 -19.88 -2.26
N PRO A 439 29.00 -20.85 -1.38
CA PRO A 439 28.12 -21.98 -1.05
C PRO A 439 26.76 -21.56 -0.48
N GLY A 440 26.72 -20.48 0.33
CA GLY A 440 25.49 -19.95 0.90
C GLY A 440 24.51 -19.37 -0.14
N LEU A 441 25.01 -19.03 -1.34
CA LEU A 441 24.24 -18.48 -2.45
C LEU A 441 23.92 -19.52 -3.53
N ALA A 442 24.21 -20.80 -3.28
CA ALA A 442 23.93 -21.89 -4.25
C ALA A 442 22.42 -22.02 -4.55
N PRO A 443 22.02 -22.34 -5.78
CA PRO A 443 20.63 -22.63 -6.12
C PRO A 443 20.09 -23.77 -5.25
N GLY A 444 18.93 -23.55 -4.61
CA GLY A 444 18.35 -24.52 -3.68
C GLY A 444 18.78 -24.38 -2.22
N SER A 445 19.74 -23.51 -1.92
CA SER A 445 20.07 -23.19 -0.54
C SER A 445 18.84 -22.59 0.17
N PRO A 446 18.47 -23.09 1.37
CA PRO A 446 17.38 -22.50 2.16
C PRO A 446 17.61 -21.00 2.44
N ARG A 447 18.86 -20.60 2.56
CA ARG A 447 19.28 -19.22 2.83
C ARG A 447 19.07 -18.29 1.64
N LEU A 448 19.36 -18.75 0.42
CA LEU A 448 19.11 -17.95 -0.79
C LEU A 448 17.63 -17.57 -0.94
N ARG A 449 16.70 -18.42 -0.46
CA ARG A 449 15.27 -18.13 -0.48
C ARG A 449 14.89 -16.95 0.43
N MET A 450 15.69 -16.69 1.46
CA MET A 450 15.48 -15.59 2.42
C MET A 450 16.17 -14.29 2.01
N LEU A 451 17.16 -14.36 1.10
CA LEU A 451 17.92 -13.19 0.66
C LEU A 451 17.22 -12.44 -0.45
N ASP A 452 17.41 -11.12 -0.48
CA ASP A 452 17.00 -10.30 -1.60
C ASP A 452 17.89 -10.60 -2.82
N LEU A 453 17.31 -11.21 -3.86
CA LEU A 453 18.04 -11.59 -5.08
C LEU A 453 18.73 -10.39 -5.73
N VAL A 454 18.16 -9.19 -5.61
CA VAL A 454 18.74 -7.94 -6.10
C VAL A 454 20.02 -7.61 -5.33
N SER A 455 19.99 -7.76 -4.03
CA SER A 455 21.17 -7.54 -3.16
C SER A 455 22.24 -8.58 -3.41
N VAL A 456 21.87 -9.84 -3.62
CA VAL A 456 22.79 -10.93 -3.97
C VAL A 456 23.44 -10.68 -5.33
N GLU A 457 22.68 -10.31 -6.35
CA GLU A 457 23.23 -9.98 -7.67
C GLU A 457 24.19 -8.78 -7.59
N HIS A 458 23.85 -7.77 -6.80
CA HIS A 458 24.71 -6.59 -6.61
C HIS A 458 26.01 -6.95 -5.89
N PHE A 459 25.93 -7.82 -4.88
CA PHE A 459 27.12 -8.33 -4.18
C PHE A 459 28.03 -9.13 -5.12
N LEU A 460 27.48 -10.10 -5.86
CA LEU A 460 28.25 -10.91 -6.81
C LEU A 460 28.90 -10.04 -7.89
N HIS A 461 28.18 -9.00 -8.31
CA HIS A 461 28.76 -8.03 -9.23
C HIS A 461 29.92 -7.25 -8.61
N ALA A 462 29.77 -6.72 -7.40
CA ALA A 462 30.86 -6.04 -6.72
C ALA A 462 32.11 -6.94 -6.57
N MET A 463 31.90 -8.24 -6.38
CA MET A 463 32.97 -9.23 -6.38
C MET A 463 33.63 -9.35 -7.76
N MET A 464 32.84 -9.39 -8.85
CA MET A 464 33.39 -9.44 -10.21
C MET A 464 34.21 -8.19 -10.54
N VAL A 465 33.72 -7.01 -10.20
CA VAL A 465 34.45 -5.74 -10.40
C VAL A 465 35.75 -5.72 -9.59
N ALA A 466 35.72 -6.21 -8.36
CA ALA A 466 36.94 -6.31 -7.53
C ALA A 466 37.98 -7.29 -8.08
N ALA A 467 37.53 -8.30 -8.83
CA ALA A 467 38.38 -9.28 -9.50
C ALA A 467 39.01 -8.73 -10.79
N VAL A 468 38.41 -7.70 -11.40
CA VAL A 468 38.93 -7.11 -12.66
C VAL A 468 40.15 -6.27 -12.40
N ARG A 469 41.24 -6.63 -13.07
CA ARG A 469 42.50 -5.88 -13.14
C ARG A 469 42.99 -5.88 -14.59
N PRO A 470 43.93 -5.02 -14.98
CA PRO A 470 44.49 -5.03 -16.33
C PRO A 470 44.96 -6.45 -16.71
N GLY A 471 44.43 -6.97 -17.80
CA GLY A 471 44.70 -8.32 -18.31
C GLY A 471 43.86 -9.44 -17.73
N HIS A 472 43.01 -9.18 -16.73
CA HIS A 472 42.09 -10.20 -16.22
C HIS A 472 40.82 -10.28 -17.04
N HIS A 473 40.35 -11.50 -17.26
CA HIS A 473 39.03 -11.78 -17.83
C HIS A 473 38.16 -12.48 -16.78
N VAL A 474 36.96 -11.97 -16.59
CA VAL A 474 36.02 -12.48 -15.60
C VAL A 474 34.79 -13.01 -16.31
N GLY A 475 34.36 -14.20 -15.95
CA GLY A 475 33.13 -14.83 -16.43
C GLY A 475 32.30 -15.39 -15.29
N ARG A 476 31.03 -15.62 -15.54
CA ARG A 476 30.10 -16.24 -14.59
C ARG A 476 29.73 -17.64 -15.06
N ARG A 477 30.16 -18.69 -14.34
CA ARG A 477 29.82 -20.07 -14.66
C ARG A 477 28.40 -20.44 -14.22
N SER A 478 28.03 -19.98 -13.02
CA SER A 478 26.69 -20.15 -12.46
C SER A 478 26.30 -18.96 -11.57
N PHE A 479 25.10 -18.98 -10.99
CA PHE A 479 24.62 -17.89 -10.13
C PHE A 479 25.57 -17.61 -8.96
N HIS A 480 26.24 -18.59 -8.41
CA HIS A 480 27.10 -18.53 -7.24
C HIS A 480 28.59 -18.81 -7.54
N GLU A 481 28.96 -18.88 -8.84
CA GLU A 481 30.31 -19.19 -9.28
C GLU A 481 30.83 -18.17 -10.28
N ILE A 482 32.00 -17.63 -9.99
CA ILE A 482 32.72 -16.64 -10.80
C ILE A 482 34.05 -17.26 -11.24
N VAL A 483 34.35 -17.20 -12.51
CA VAL A 483 35.63 -17.63 -13.09
C VAL A 483 36.45 -16.41 -13.43
N LEU A 484 37.71 -16.43 -13.07
CA LEU A 484 38.69 -15.41 -13.42
C LEU A 484 39.88 -16.07 -14.14
N SER A 485 40.29 -15.49 -15.26
CA SER A 485 41.49 -15.89 -15.96
C SER A 485 42.41 -14.68 -16.17
N ASN A 486 43.73 -14.91 -16.09
CA ASN A 486 44.74 -13.93 -16.42
C ASN A 486 45.80 -14.58 -17.29
N PRO A 487 46.00 -14.11 -18.55
CA PRO A 487 47.00 -14.65 -19.45
C PRO A 487 48.42 -14.17 -19.11
N LEU A 488 48.57 -13.13 -18.27
CA LEU A 488 49.84 -12.59 -17.89
C LEU A 488 50.43 -13.39 -16.71
N HIS A 489 51.76 -13.50 -16.70
CA HIS A 489 52.46 -14.11 -15.56
C HIS A 489 52.18 -13.30 -14.29
N THR A 490 51.38 -13.85 -13.40
CA THR A 490 51.01 -13.22 -12.14
C THR A 490 52.06 -13.58 -11.09
N SER A 491 52.77 -12.58 -10.55
CA SER A 491 53.69 -12.82 -9.43
C SER A 491 52.94 -13.24 -8.17
N ASP A 492 53.56 -14.03 -7.29
CA ASP A 492 52.91 -14.49 -6.05
C ASP A 492 52.49 -13.31 -5.13
N ALA A 493 53.19 -12.16 -5.22
CA ALA A 493 52.79 -10.95 -4.51
C ALA A 493 51.50 -10.36 -5.08
N ALA A 494 51.37 -10.30 -6.42
CA ALA A 494 50.15 -9.83 -7.09
C ALA A 494 48.94 -10.77 -6.84
N LEU A 495 49.20 -12.07 -6.83
CA LEU A 495 48.17 -13.08 -6.51
C LEU A 495 47.67 -12.92 -5.06
N ARG A 496 48.61 -12.80 -4.08
CA ARG A 496 48.25 -12.53 -2.68
C ARG A 496 47.42 -11.25 -2.53
N SER A 497 47.83 -10.17 -3.19
CA SER A 497 47.09 -8.91 -3.18
C SER A 497 45.68 -9.05 -3.76
N LEU A 498 45.50 -9.82 -4.85
CA LEU A 498 44.20 -10.10 -5.45
C LEU A 498 43.32 -10.91 -4.50
N LEU A 499 43.84 -11.99 -3.93
CA LEU A 499 43.10 -12.82 -2.97
C LEU A 499 42.66 -12.02 -1.75
N THR A 500 43.57 -11.19 -1.19
CA THR A 500 43.23 -10.29 -0.08
C THR A 500 42.12 -9.31 -0.43
N ALA A 501 42.15 -8.73 -1.64
CA ALA A 501 41.11 -7.82 -2.10
C ALA A 501 39.75 -8.53 -2.26
N LEU A 502 39.74 -9.75 -2.78
CA LEU A 502 38.53 -10.55 -2.95
C LEU A 502 37.92 -10.94 -1.59
N PHE A 503 38.72 -11.41 -0.64
CA PHE A 503 38.24 -11.72 0.71
C PHE A 503 37.76 -10.47 1.45
N ALA A 504 38.50 -9.33 1.33
CA ALA A 504 38.07 -8.07 1.93
C ALA A 504 36.76 -7.57 1.36
N GLN A 505 36.50 -7.77 0.06
CA GLN A 505 35.23 -7.42 -0.57
C GLN A 505 34.11 -8.37 -0.12
N ALA A 506 34.38 -9.66 0.01
CA ALA A 506 33.42 -10.63 0.52
C ALA A 506 32.97 -10.30 1.96
N LEU A 507 33.89 -9.83 2.80
CA LEU A 507 33.58 -9.39 4.17
C LEU A 507 32.71 -8.11 4.24
N ARG A 508 32.60 -7.35 3.15
CA ARG A 508 31.72 -6.17 3.07
C ARG A 508 30.30 -6.49 2.60
N CYS A 509 29.89 -7.75 2.68
CA CYS A 509 28.57 -8.25 2.26
C CYS A 509 27.41 -7.58 3.01
N ASP A 510 27.63 -7.09 4.24
CA ASP A 510 26.70 -6.33 5.06
C ASP A 510 26.15 -5.09 4.35
N ARG A 511 26.98 -4.43 3.52
CA ARG A 511 26.55 -3.29 2.68
C ARG A 511 25.44 -3.64 1.70
N PHE A 512 25.32 -4.92 1.37
CA PHE A 512 24.32 -5.47 0.45
C PHE A 512 23.17 -6.16 1.21
N GLY A 513 23.17 -6.13 2.55
CA GLY A 513 22.18 -6.80 3.38
C GLY A 513 22.34 -8.33 3.40
N ILE A 514 23.55 -8.83 3.10
CA ILE A 514 23.89 -10.25 3.14
C ILE A 514 24.66 -10.51 4.43
N GLU A 515 24.26 -11.51 5.19
CA GLU A 515 25.00 -11.87 6.40
C GLU A 515 26.37 -12.49 6.07
N PRO A 516 27.43 -12.22 6.86
CA PRO A 516 28.77 -12.77 6.60
C PRO A 516 28.82 -14.30 6.48
N ARG A 517 27.94 -15.00 7.16
CA ARG A 517 27.81 -16.47 7.07
C ARG A 517 27.28 -16.96 5.73
N ASP A 518 26.52 -16.13 5.00
CA ASP A 518 25.94 -16.46 3.70
C ASP A 518 26.86 -16.05 2.55
N ALA A 519 27.76 -15.10 2.80
CA ALA A 519 28.77 -14.61 1.85
C ALA A 519 30.13 -15.31 2.02
N VAL A 520 30.17 -16.51 2.60
CA VAL A 520 31.42 -17.27 2.72
C VAL A 520 31.99 -17.53 1.34
N LEU A 521 33.17 -16.97 1.07
CA LEU A 521 33.88 -17.12 -0.18
C LEU A 521 34.84 -18.30 -0.07
N ARG A 522 34.82 -19.19 -1.07
CA ARG A 522 35.82 -20.22 -1.30
C ARG A 522 36.49 -19.97 -2.65
N ILE A 523 37.80 -20.11 -2.70
CA ILE A 523 38.58 -19.87 -3.92
C ILE A 523 39.48 -21.08 -4.18
N ALA A 524 39.32 -21.66 -5.37
CA ALA A 524 40.30 -22.59 -5.94
C ALA A 524 41.00 -21.88 -7.11
N TYR A 525 42.31 -22.01 -7.20
CA TYR A 525 43.12 -21.40 -8.26
C TYR A 525 44.30 -22.27 -8.63
N GLY A 526 44.76 -22.13 -9.85
CA GLY A 526 45.94 -22.82 -10.33
C GLY A 526 46.54 -22.16 -11.56
N ARG A 527 47.77 -22.49 -11.87
CA ARG A 527 48.43 -22.11 -13.11
C ARG A 527 48.09 -23.15 -14.18
N LEU A 528 47.52 -22.70 -15.28
CA LEU A 528 47.11 -23.55 -16.40
C LEU A 528 48.10 -23.40 -17.54
N ASP A 529 48.67 -24.50 -17.98
CA ASP A 529 49.34 -24.61 -19.29
C ASP A 529 48.30 -25.05 -20.34
N THR A 530 47.93 -24.14 -21.22
CA THR A 530 46.94 -24.41 -22.28
C THR A 530 47.41 -25.41 -23.32
N ALA A 531 48.70 -25.76 -23.36
CA ALA A 531 49.22 -26.84 -24.21
C ALA A 531 48.96 -28.23 -23.60
N GLN A 532 48.87 -28.33 -22.28
CA GLN A 532 48.73 -29.60 -21.56
C GLN A 532 47.26 -29.90 -21.20
N MET A 533 46.45 -28.87 -21.00
CA MET A 533 45.06 -29.06 -20.54
C MET A 533 44.12 -28.04 -21.14
N SER A 534 42.89 -28.49 -21.41
CA SER A 534 41.80 -27.60 -21.81
C SER A 534 41.29 -26.79 -20.60
N ILE A 535 40.76 -25.58 -20.88
CA ILE A 535 40.17 -24.74 -19.83
C ILE A 535 38.98 -25.43 -19.16
N GLU A 536 38.20 -26.20 -19.90
CA GLU A 536 37.06 -26.95 -19.37
C GLU A 536 37.53 -28.01 -18.38
N GLY A 537 38.55 -28.81 -18.73
CA GLY A 537 39.13 -29.78 -17.82
C GLY A 537 39.79 -29.15 -16.59
N ALA A 538 40.43 -27.97 -16.75
CA ALA A 538 40.98 -27.21 -15.63
C ALA A 538 39.86 -26.70 -14.69
N LEU A 539 38.76 -26.20 -15.22
CA LEU A 539 37.61 -25.75 -14.43
C LEU A 539 36.97 -26.91 -13.66
N ASP A 540 36.82 -28.07 -14.27
CA ASP A 540 36.25 -29.23 -13.59
C ASP A 540 37.14 -29.67 -12.45
N ARG A 541 38.48 -29.66 -12.59
CA ARG A 541 39.42 -29.88 -11.47
C ARG A 541 39.29 -28.85 -10.34
N LEU A 542 39.10 -27.56 -10.68
CA LEU A 542 38.86 -26.53 -9.67
C LEU A 542 37.53 -26.73 -8.93
N VAL A 543 36.51 -27.25 -9.62
CA VAL A 543 35.22 -27.61 -9.00
C VAL A 543 35.42 -28.76 -8.03
N ASP A 544 36.06 -29.85 -8.43
CA ASP A 544 36.35 -31.00 -7.59
C ASP A 544 37.12 -30.61 -6.33
N ALA A 545 38.15 -29.75 -6.50
CA ALA A 545 38.92 -29.20 -5.39
C ALA A 545 38.06 -28.37 -4.43
N LEU A 546 37.12 -27.56 -4.93
CA LEU A 546 36.18 -26.81 -4.08
C LEU A 546 35.19 -27.71 -3.36
N ASP A 547 34.78 -28.84 -3.98
CA ASP A 547 33.89 -29.80 -3.36
C ASP A 547 34.61 -30.59 -2.25
N ASP A 548 35.89 -30.91 -2.44
CA ASP A 548 36.75 -31.50 -1.40
C ASP A 548 37.02 -30.52 -0.25
N ALA A 549 37.24 -29.24 -0.59
CA ALA A 549 37.36 -28.14 0.37
C ALA A 549 36.09 -27.94 1.20
N ALA A 550 34.94 -28.25 0.63
CA ALA A 550 33.68 -28.19 1.38
C ALA A 550 33.69 -29.14 2.57
N ARG A 551 34.35 -30.28 2.42
CA ARG A 551 34.50 -31.30 3.46
C ARG A 551 35.57 -30.97 4.51
N SER A 552 36.68 -30.37 4.08
CA SER A 552 37.79 -29.99 4.95
C SER A 552 37.68 -28.61 5.63
N GLY A 553 36.70 -27.78 5.22
CA GLY A 553 36.53 -26.44 5.75
C GLY A 553 37.49 -25.38 5.15
N ALA A 554 38.35 -25.74 4.21
CA ALA A 554 39.30 -24.85 3.59
C ALA A 554 38.61 -23.74 2.79
N ARG A 555 39.14 -22.50 2.89
CA ARG A 555 38.59 -21.34 2.14
C ARG A 555 39.42 -20.98 0.92
N ARG A 556 40.65 -21.44 0.86
CA ARG A 556 41.62 -21.18 -0.22
C ARG A 556 42.34 -22.48 -0.55
N ILE A 557 42.41 -22.82 -1.84
CA ILE A 557 43.04 -24.04 -2.32
C ILE A 557 43.88 -23.69 -3.55
N GLU A 558 45.12 -24.09 -3.55
CA GLU A 558 45.96 -24.10 -4.72
C GLU A 558 45.96 -25.49 -5.37
N VAL A 559 45.65 -25.53 -6.65
CA VAL A 559 45.52 -26.78 -7.42
C VAL A 559 46.62 -26.82 -8.47
N ASP A 560 47.40 -27.85 -8.50
CA ASP A 560 48.30 -28.08 -9.61
C ASP A 560 47.49 -28.59 -10.81
N LEU A 561 47.16 -27.67 -11.72
CA LEU A 561 46.29 -27.98 -12.88
C LEU A 561 47.04 -28.82 -13.92
N ASN A 562 48.37 -28.84 -13.91
CA ASN A 562 49.18 -29.52 -14.93
C ASN A 562 49.59 -30.93 -14.48
N ALA A 563 49.44 -31.30 -13.19
CA ALA A 563 49.80 -32.60 -12.72
C ALA A 563 48.75 -33.66 -13.10
N PRO A 564 49.11 -34.87 -13.53
CA PRO A 564 48.18 -35.96 -13.73
C PRO A 564 47.60 -36.35 -12.38
N GLY A 565 46.29 -36.06 -12.16
CA GLY A 565 45.55 -36.40 -10.94
C GLY A 565 45.31 -35.21 -9.98
N GLY A 566 45.74 -33.98 -10.28
CA GLY A 566 45.39 -32.75 -9.54
C GLY A 566 45.81 -32.80 -8.06
N ALA A 567 47.12 -32.84 -7.77
CA ALA A 567 47.59 -32.78 -6.40
C ALA A 567 47.16 -31.45 -5.74
N LEU A 568 46.47 -31.53 -4.60
CA LEU A 568 46.16 -30.39 -3.73
C LEU A 568 47.45 -29.98 -3.01
N ARG A 569 47.80 -28.70 -3.11
CA ARG A 569 48.90 -28.06 -2.34
C ARG A 569 48.35 -27.16 -1.25
#